data_1b5a9a2df8d63b2ccdad703b465c76c2
#
_entry.id   1b5a9a2df8d63b2ccdad703b465c76c2
#
_cell.length_a   1.000
_cell.length_b   1.000
_cell.length_c   1.000
_cell.angle_alpha   90.00
_cell.angle_beta   90.00
_cell.angle_gamma   90.00
#
_symmetry.space_group_name_H-M   'P 1'
#
loop_
_entity.id
_entity.type
_entity.pdbx_description
1 polymer ?
#
loop_
_entity_poly.entity_id
_entity_poly.type
_entity_poly.pdbx_seq_one_letter_code
_entity_poly.pdbx_strand_id
1 'polypeptide(L)'
;MKLRFAGATDIGRKRKQNQDRFLIQPEDNLFVVCDGMGGHLGGEVASQMAVDDMANFFIQTRTDDEITWPYRPDKRLSILENKLTVSIKWANWNIFHKAAEEVELNGMGTTSVAIAVDEKHLAIAHVGDSRCYRIRGGEITQLTTDHSLLEEYKKYSALSEEEIANFAYKNVITRSLGMKVTVLVDTQTHPKKTGDLYLLCCDGLYGELEDPQEILHTINEFRSNLDEAATELIARANRRGGRDNITVVLVELY
;
A
#
# COMPACT_ATOMS: atom_id res chain seq x y z
N MET A 1 15.36 12.01 14.41
CA MET A 1 14.09 12.28 13.68
C MET A 1 13.09 11.31 14.24
N LYS A 2 11.95 11.81 14.70
CA LYS A 2 10.85 11.01 15.26
C LYS A 2 9.77 10.83 14.19
N LEU A 3 8.88 9.87 14.39
CA LEU A 3 7.73 9.61 13.55
C LEU A 3 6.44 9.93 14.30
N ARG A 4 5.49 10.59 13.63
CA ARG A 4 4.08 10.59 14.01
C ARG A 4 3.34 9.79 12.93
N PHE A 5 2.36 9.05 13.33
CA PHE A 5 1.60 8.23 12.40
C PHE A 5 0.15 8.08 12.86
N ALA A 6 -0.72 7.82 11.92
CA ALA A 6 -2.11 7.46 12.15
C ALA A 6 -2.58 6.52 11.03
N GLY A 7 -3.54 5.68 11.33
CA GLY A 7 -4.16 4.80 10.34
C GLY A 7 -5.64 4.64 10.61
N ALA A 8 -6.42 4.57 9.54
CA ALA A 8 -7.85 4.34 9.62
C ALA A 8 -8.33 3.52 8.43
N THR A 9 -9.36 2.73 8.65
CA THR A 9 -10.04 1.94 7.61
C THR A 9 -11.56 1.98 7.82
N ASP A 10 -12.30 1.94 6.74
CA ASP A 10 -13.77 1.93 6.74
C ASP A 10 -14.28 1.03 5.62
N ILE A 11 -15.40 0.36 5.87
CA ILE A 11 -16.01 -0.56 4.89
C ILE A 11 -16.55 0.17 3.65
N GLY A 12 -16.72 1.50 3.73
CA GLY A 12 -17.42 2.26 2.70
C GLY A 12 -18.93 2.18 2.80
N ARG A 13 -19.64 2.62 1.74
CA ARG A 13 -21.11 2.68 1.71
C ARG A 13 -21.75 1.58 0.88
N LYS A 14 -20.98 0.85 0.09
CA LYS A 14 -21.49 -0.14 -0.87
C LYS A 14 -21.05 -1.56 -0.59
N ARG A 15 -19.91 -1.75 0.03
CA ARG A 15 -19.38 -3.07 0.38
C ARG A 15 -20.07 -3.63 1.62
N LYS A 16 -20.06 -4.96 1.76
CA LYS A 16 -20.62 -5.68 2.92
C LYS A 16 -19.53 -6.16 3.87
N GLN A 17 -18.28 -6.18 3.41
CA GLN A 17 -17.11 -6.62 4.15
C GLN A 17 -15.96 -5.67 3.87
N ASN A 18 -15.10 -5.50 4.85
CA ASN A 18 -13.86 -4.76 4.68
C ASN A 18 -12.73 -5.76 4.40
N GLN A 19 -12.26 -5.81 3.16
CA GLN A 19 -11.18 -6.67 2.71
C GLN A 19 -9.81 -5.97 2.76
N ASP A 20 -9.79 -4.67 3.09
CA ASP A 20 -8.55 -3.95 3.34
C ASP A 20 -7.96 -4.31 4.70
N ARG A 21 -6.63 -4.26 4.78
CA ARG A 21 -5.88 -4.30 6.03
C ARG A 21 -4.74 -3.28 6.00
N PHE A 22 -4.40 -2.77 7.17
CA PHE A 22 -3.20 -1.97 7.32
C PHE A 22 -2.40 -2.41 8.55
N LEU A 23 -1.11 -2.08 8.53
CA LEU A 23 -0.17 -2.30 9.63
C LEU A 23 0.53 -0.99 9.99
N ILE A 24 0.58 -0.71 11.27
CA ILE A 24 1.46 0.28 11.88
C ILE A 24 2.30 -0.45 12.91
N GLN A 25 3.60 -0.61 12.65
CA GLN A 25 4.54 -1.33 13.52
C GLN A 25 5.71 -0.38 13.87
N PRO A 26 5.54 0.43 14.91
CA PRO A 26 6.49 1.50 15.25
C PRO A 26 7.88 1.00 15.63
N GLU A 27 7.98 -0.18 16.22
CA GLU A 27 9.24 -0.80 16.67
C GLU A 27 10.19 -1.08 15.49
N ASP A 28 9.63 -1.33 14.31
CA ASP A 28 10.36 -1.56 13.07
C ASP A 28 10.24 -0.39 12.09
N ASN A 29 9.54 0.68 12.47
CA ASN A 29 9.17 1.79 11.59
C ASN A 29 8.58 1.30 10.26
N LEU A 30 7.72 0.27 10.32
CA LEU A 30 7.06 -0.36 9.18
C LEU A 30 5.59 0.05 9.14
N PHE A 31 5.14 0.46 7.94
CA PHE A 31 3.77 0.87 7.67
C PHE A 31 3.32 0.25 6.36
N VAL A 32 2.15 -0.38 6.35
CA VAL A 32 1.65 -1.16 5.20
C VAL A 32 0.16 -0.90 5.01
N VAL A 33 -0.29 -0.85 3.76
CA VAL A 33 -1.69 -0.94 3.35
C VAL A 33 -1.81 -2.06 2.33
N CYS A 34 -2.80 -2.92 2.52
CA CYS A 34 -3.13 -4.04 1.65
C CYS A 34 -4.61 -4.01 1.33
N ASP A 35 -4.95 -3.97 0.03
CA ASP A 35 -6.31 -4.03 -0.49
C ASP A 35 -6.56 -5.44 -1.00
N GLY A 36 -7.48 -6.13 -0.32
CA GLY A 36 -7.79 -7.52 -0.56
C GLY A 36 -8.79 -7.72 -1.68
N MET A 37 -8.51 -8.64 -2.59
CA MET A 37 -9.40 -9.01 -3.68
C MET A 37 -9.68 -10.50 -3.68
N GLY A 38 -10.88 -10.88 -4.10
CA GLY A 38 -11.32 -12.27 -4.22
C GLY A 38 -12.76 -12.46 -3.77
N GLY A 39 -13.38 -13.57 -4.22
CA GLY A 39 -14.76 -13.88 -3.86
C GLY A 39 -14.92 -14.14 -2.36
N HIS A 40 -16.10 -13.80 -1.81
CA HIS A 40 -16.47 -14.04 -0.41
C HIS A 40 -15.41 -13.57 0.61
N LEU A 41 -14.71 -14.47 1.27
CA LEU A 41 -13.71 -14.18 2.32
C LEU A 41 -12.28 -14.09 1.79
N GLY A 42 -12.04 -14.38 0.54
CA GLY A 42 -10.68 -14.53 0.00
C GLY A 42 -9.83 -13.26 0.13
N GLY A 43 -10.37 -12.09 -0.22
CA GLY A 43 -9.64 -10.82 -0.13
C GLY A 43 -9.25 -10.45 1.31
N GLU A 44 -10.17 -10.66 2.27
CA GLU A 44 -9.90 -10.40 3.69
C GLU A 44 -8.77 -11.29 4.22
N VAL A 45 -8.79 -12.58 3.86
CA VAL A 45 -7.74 -13.53 4.26
C VAL A 45 -6.40 -13.15 3.63
N ALA A 46 -6.38 -12.80 2.34
CA ALA A 46 -5.15 -12.46 1.64
C ALA A 46 -4.49 -11.18 2.20
N SER A 47 -5.28 -10.11 2.42
CA SER A 47 -4.76 -8.86 2.99
C SER A 47 -4.29 -9.02 4.42
N GLN A 48 -5.00 -9.83 5.25
CA GLN A 48 -4.58 -10.13 6.61
C GLN A 48 -3.27 -10.93 6.61
N MET A 49 -3.16 -11.97 5.80
CA MET A 49 -1.91 -12.74 5.67
C MET A 49 -0.74 -11.87 5.23
N ALA A 50 -0.96 -10.94 4.30
CA ALA A 50 0.09 -10.05 3.82
C ALA A 50 0.65 -9.18 4.94
N VAL A 51 -0.20 -8.52 5.73
CA VAL A 51 0.25 -7.67 6.84
C VAL A 51 0.92 -8.49 7.95
N ASP A 52 0.39 -9.67 8.28
CA ASP A 52 0.94 -10.54 9.33
C ASP A 52 2.32 -11.10 8.93
N ASP A 53 2.47 -11.59 7.70
CA ASP A 53 3.74 -12.13 7.20
C ASP A 53 4.82 -11.05 7.13
N MET A 54 4.47 -9.85 6.67
CA MET A 54 5.40 -8.72 6.62
C MET A 54 5.82 -8.29 8.03
N ALA A 55 4.85 -8.19 8.97
CA ALA A 55 5.13 -7.87 10.36
C ALA A 55 6.08 -8.89 10.99
N ASN A 56 5.77 -10.18 10.85
CA ASN A 56 6.55 -11.27 11.42
C ASN A 56 7.98 -11.30 10.85
N PHE A 57 8.15 -11.08 9.55
CA PHE A 57 9.48 -11.03 8.93
C PHE A 57 10.33 -9.89 9.52
N PHE A 58 9.74 -8.71 9.72
CA PHE A 58 10.45 -7.57 10.32
C PHE A 58 10.81 -7.83 11.79
N ILE A 59 9.91 -8.43 12.59
CA ILE A 59 10.19 -8.83 13.96
C ILE A 59 11.35 -9.83 14.02
N GLN A 60 11.29 -10.89 13.21
CA GLN A 60 12.32 -11.93 13.19
C GLN A 60 13.69 -11.35 12.80
N THR A 61 13.75 -10.53 11.75
CA THR A 61 15.00 -9.93 11.28
C THR A 61 15.52 -8.78 12.14
N ARG A 62 14.76 -8.32 13.15
CA ARG A 62 15.21 -7.40 14.19
C ARG A 62 15.80 -8.15 15.38
N THR A 63 15.21 -9.29 15.73
CA THR A 63 15.55 -10.02 16.96
C THR A 63 16.63 -11.07 16.76
N ASP A 64 16.88 -11.50 15.53
CA ASP A 64 17.88 -12.52 15.18
C ASP A 64 18.65 -12.13 13.93
N ASP A 65 19.89 -11.71 14.11
CA ASP A 65 20.80 -11.32 13.01
C ASP A 65 21.31 -12.52 12.20
N GLU A 66 21.20 -13.75 12.72
CA GLU A 66 21.62 -14.99 12.06
C GLU A 66 20.51 -15.65 11.24
N ILE A 67 19.28 -15.10 11.27
CA ILE A 67 18.15 -15.67 10.55
C ILE A 67 18.40 -15.75 9.05
N THR A 68 18.15 -16.92 8.49
CA THR A 68 18.22 -17.13 7.04
C THR A 68 16.97 -16.59 6.38
N TRP A 69 17.13 -15.63 5.49
CA TRP A 69 16.00 -15.04 4.76
C TRP A 69 15.45 -16.03 3.73
N PRO A 70 14.11 -16.08 3.51
CA PRO A 70 13.47 -17.01 2.57
C PRO A 70 13.85 -16.74 1.10
N TYR A 71 14.29 -15.52 0.80
CA TYR A 71 14.80 -15.13 -0.51
C TYR A 71 16.16 -14.45 -0.37
N ARG A 72 17.03 -14.72 -1.35
CA ARG A 72 18.35 -14.10 -1.40
C ARG A 72 18.25 -12.61 -1.62
N PRO A 73 18.88 -11.76 -0.77
CA PRO A 73 18.93 -10.31 -0.97
C PRO A 73 19.58 -9.93 -2.30
N ASP A 74 19.03 -8.93 -2.97
CA ASP A 74 19.64 -8.31 -4.15
C ASP A 74 20.72 -7.31 -3.70
N LYS A 75 21.96 -7.53 -4.14
CA LYS A 75 23.10 -6.67 -3.77
C LYS A 75 23.00 -5.23 -4.30
N ARG A 76 22.10 -4.97 -5.25
CA ARG A 76 21.86 -3.62 -5.81
C ARG A 76 20.94 -2.79 -4.94
N LEU A 77 20.14 -3.42 -4.09
CA LEU A 77 19.20 -2.79 -3.19
C LEU A 77 19.81 -2.55 -1.81
N SER A 78 19.35 -1.51 -1.12
CA SER A 78 19.66 -1.28 0.28
C SER A 78 19.13 -2.42 1.15
N ILE A 79 19.60 -2.52 2.40
CA ILE A 79 19.08 -3.52 3.35
C ILE A 79 17.58 -3.32 3.57
N LEU A 80 17.13 -2.07 3.66
CA LEU A 80 15.73 -1.74 3.91
C LEU A 80 14.82 -2.12 2.73
N GLU A 81 15.25 -1.85 1.48
CA GLU A 81 14.53 -2.30 0.29
C GLU A 81 14.48 -3.83 0.20
N ASN A 82 15.58 -4.50 0.54
CA ASN A 82 15.62 -5.96 0.59
C ASN A 82 14.65 -6.51 1.63
N LYS A 83 14.59 -5.91 2.85
CA LYS A 83 13.63 -6.32 3.88
C LYS A 83 12.19 -6.23 3.37
N LEU A 84 11.80 -5.10 2.78
CA LEU A 84 10.47 -4.92 2.18
C LEU A 84 10.22 -5.91 1.03
N THR A 85 11.17 -6.04 0.11
CA THR A 85 11.03 -6.94 -1.04
C THR A 85 10.86 -8.40 -0.61
N VAL A 86 11.67 -8.85 0.34
CA VAL A 86 11.64 -10.24 0.81
C VAL A 86 10.37 -10.52 1.60
N SER A 87 9.95 -9.62 2.47
CA SER A 87 8.71 -9.78 3.24
C SER A 87 7.48 -9.85 2.33
N ILE A 88 7.38 -9.00 1.30
CA ILE A 88 6.30 -9.03 0.30
C ILE A 88 6.33 -10.34 -0.51
N LYS A 89 7.50 -10.79 -0.96
CA LYS A 89 7.63 -12.07 -1.69
C LYS A 89 7.26 -13.26 -0.82
N TRP A 90 7.60 -13.22 0.45
CA TRP A 90 7.25 -14.26 1.42
C TRP A 90 5.74 -14.31 1.64
N ALA A 91 5.10 -13.16 1.85
CA ALA A 91 3.66 -13.06 1.93
C ALA A 91 2.97 -13.58 0.65
N ASN A 92 3.48 -13.19 -0.54
CA ASN A 92 2.96 -13.70 -1.81
C ASN A 92 3.00 -15.23 -1.88
N TRP A 93 4.12 -15.83 -1.47
CA TRP A 93 4.29 -17.28 -1.50
C TRP A 93 3.28 -17.97 -0.57
N ASN A 94 3.10 -17.47 0.64
CA ASN A 94 2.16 -18.03 1.61
C ASN A 94 0.70 -17.90 1.12
N ILE A 95 0.30 -16.73 0.60
CA ILE A 95 -1.05 -16.50 0.08
C ILE A 95 -1.32 -17.42 -1.11
N PHE A 96 -0.37 -17.54 -2.06
CA PHE A 96 -0.52 -18.40 -3.24
C PHE A 96 -0.72 -19.88 -2.85
N HIS A 97 0.07 -20.39 -1.90
CA HIS A 97 -0.03 -21.81 -1.49
C HIS A 97 -1.31 -22.06 -0.72
N LYS A 98 -1.70 -21.14 0.20
CA LYS A 98 -2.96 -21.26 0.92
C LYS A 98 -4.18 -21.23 -0.03
N ALA A 99 -4.16 -20.40 -1.05
CA ALA A 99 -5.20 -20.36 -2.08
C ALA A 99 -5.28 -21.65 -2.91
N ALA A 100 -4.14 -22.35 -3.09
CA ALA A 100 -4.10 -23.63 -3.78
C ALA A 100 -4.57 -24.81 -2.91
N GLU A 101 -4.41 -24.72 -1.59
CA GLU A 101 -4.79 -25.75 -0.64
C GLU A 101 -6.28 -25.69 -0.26
N GLU A 102 -6.85 -24.48 -0.20
CA GLU A 102 -8.24 -24.26 0.24
C GLU A 102 -9.12 -23.77 -0.93
N VAL A 103 -10.03 -24.61 -1.41
CA VAL A 103 -10.89 -24.33 -2.58
C VAL A 103 -11.70 -23.05 -2.41
N GLU A 104 -12.14 -22.76 -1.19
CA GLU A 104 -12.94 -21.56 -0.86
C GLU A 104 -12.12 -20.26 -0.99
N LEU A 105 -10.79 -20.35 -0.95
CA LEU A 105 -9.85 -19.25 -1.08
C LEU A 105 -9.22 -19.15 -2.47
N ASN A 106 -9.64 -20.00 -3.41
CA ASN A 106 -9.09 -20.01 -4.75
C ASN A 106 -9.28 -18.64 -5.43
N GLY A 107 -8.20 -18.09 -5.97
CA GLY A 107 -8.19 -16.79 -6.61
C GLY A 107 -8.17 -15.61 -5.63
N MET A 108 -7.92 -15.84 -4.34
CA MET A 108 -7.66 -14.73 -3.41
C MET A 108 -6.34 -14.04 -3.75
N GLY A 109 -6.32 -12.75 -3.51
CA GLY A 109 -5.12 -11.94 -3.67
C GLY A 109 -5.25 -10.61 -2.92
N THR A 110 -4.16 -9.86 -2.93
CA THR A 110 -4.16 -8.52 -2.33
C THR A 110 -3.11 -7.63 -2.98
N THR A 111 -3.31 -6.33 -2.95
CA THR A 111 -2.24 -5.37 -3.19
C THR A 111 -1.33 -5.31 -1.96
N SER A 112 -0.22 -4.62 -2.09
CA SER A 112 0.59 -4.18 -0.95
C SER A 112 1.30 -2.89 -1.31
N VAL A 113 1.18 -1.87 -0.50
CA VAL A 113 2.05 -0.70 -0.49
C VAL A 113 2.62 -0.52 0.90
N ALA A 114 3.94 -0.44 0.99
CA ALA A 114 4.64 -0.40 2.26
C ALA A 114 5.73 0.65 2.27
N ILE A 115 5.94 1.28 3.43
CA ILE A 115 7.14 2.06 3.72
C ILE A 115 7.83 1.52 4.96
N ALA A 116 9.15 1.56 4.94
CA ALA A 116 9.98 1.32 6.11
C ALA A 116 11.01 2.43 6.24
N VAL A 117 11.39 2.76 7.49
CA VAL A 117 12.25 3.91 7.77
C VAL A 117 13.42 3.47 8.64
N ASP A 118 14.65 3.73 8.18
CA ASP A 118 15.87 3.56 8.96
C ASP A 118 16.44 4.92 9.44
N GLU A 119 17.67 4.95 9.90
CA GLU A 119 18.32 6.18 10.40
C GLU A 119 18.46 7.26 9.31
N LYS A 120 18.67 6.89 8.05
CA LYS A 120 19.02 7.80 6.94
C LYS A 120 17.98 7.89 5.86
N HIS A 121 17.26 6.79 5.59
CA HIS A 121 16.42 6.63 4.42
C HIS A 121 15.01 6.19 4.79
N LEU A 122 14.12 6.41 3.85
CA LEU A 122 12.81 5.80 3.78
C LEU A 122 12.76 4.98 2.49
N ALA A 123 12.46 3.69 2.61
CA ALA A 123 12.22 2.81 1.48
C ALA A 123 10.71 2.62 1.27
N ILE A 124 10.32 2.54 0.00
CA ILE A 124 8.96 2.24 -0.43
C ILE A 124 9.02 0.94 -1.24
N ALA A 125 8.06 0.06 -1.04
CA ALA A 125 7.86 -1.12 -1.89
C ALA A 125 6.38 -1.31 -2.16
N HIS A 126 6.01 -1.71 -3.40
CA HIS A 126 4.62 -1.95 -3.71
C HIS A 126 4.40 -3.03 -4.76
N VAL A 127 3.20 -3.60 -4.72
CA VAL A 127 2.59 -4.50 -5.70
C VAL A 127 1.11 -4.17 -5.78
N GLY A 128 0.60 -3.87 -6.96
CA GLY A 128 -0.79 -3.47 -7.17
C GLY A 128 -0.92 -1.99 -7.46
N ASP A 129 -2.08 -1.45 -7.18
CA ASP A 129 -2.47 -0.07 -7.44
C ASP A 129 -2.76 0.74 -6.16
N SER A 130 -2.59 0.14 -4.98
CA SER A 130 -2.51 0.93 -3.75
C SER A 130 -1.31 1.88 -3.80
N ARG A 131 -1.50 3.13 -3.36
CA ARG A 131 -0.56 4.22 -3.64
C ARG A 131 0.17 4.72 -2.41
N CYS A 132 1.39 5.20 -2.65
CA CYS A 132 2.14 6.03 -1.70
C CYS A 132 2.31 7.44 -2.28
N TYR A 133 1.84 8.43 -1.52
CA TYR A 133 2.07 9.85 -1.81
C TYR A 133 3.04 10.44 -0.80
N ARG A 134 3.82 11.43 -1.25
CA ARG A 134 4.63 12.28 -0.38
C ARG A 134 4.09 13.71 -0.41
N ILE A 135 3.95 14.30 0.76
CA ILE A 135 3.62 15.72 0.94
C ILE A 135 4.86 16.41 1.48
N ARG A 136 5.39 17.34 0.68
CA ARG A 136 6.62 18.11 0.97
C ARG A 136 6.48 19.53 0.48
N GLY A 137 6.72 20.52 1.34
CA GLY A 137 6.72 21.93 0.95
C GLY A 137 5.38 22.43 0.38
N GLY A 138 4.26 21.84 0.79
CA GLY A 138 2.93 22.20 0.28
C GLY A 138 2.52 21.52 -1.02
N GLU A 139 3.33 20.59 -1.51
CA GLU A 139 3.03 19.79 -2.72
C GLU A 139 2.77 18.34 -2.36
N ILE A 140 1.83 17.70 -3.08
CA ILE A 140 1.58 16.26 -3.03
C ILE A 140 2.09 15.61 -4.31
N THR A 141 2.85 14.52 -4.15
CA THR A 141 3.44 13.76 -5.27
C THR A 141 3.16 12.29 -5.07
N GLN A 142 2.56 11.61 -6.04
CA GLN A 142 2.47 10.15 -6.05
C GLN A 142 3.88 9.58 -6.33
N LEU A 143 4.32 8.66 -5.48
CA LEU A 143 5.64 8.02 -5.59
C LEU A 143 5.57 6.63 -6.22
N THR A 144 4.45 5.94 -6.09
CA THR A 144 4.22 4.62 -6.72
C THR A 144 3.64 4.79 -8.12
N THR A 145 3.90 3.82 -9.00
CA THR A 145 3.22 3.70 -10.29
C THR A 145 2.30 2.49 -10.23
N ASP A 146 1.03 2.69 -10.48
CA ASP A 146 0.04 1.64 -10.37
C ASP A 146 0.35 0.45 -11.30
N HIS A 147 0.24 -0.76 -10.81
CA HIS A 147 0.28 -1.96 -11.63
C HIS A 147 -1.10 -2.22 -12.23
N SER A 148 -1.52 -1.34 -13.12
CA SER A 148 -2.82 -1.38 -13.80
C SER A 148 -2.65 -1.48 -15.31
N LEU A 149 -3.71 -1.97 -15.96
CA LEU A 149 -3.73 -2.07 -17.41
C LEU A 149 -3.59 -0.69 -18.08
N LEU A 150 -4.17 0.34 -17.48
CA LEU A 150 -4.03 1.72 -17.96
C LEU A 150 -2.55 2.18 -17.97
N GLU A 151 -1.82 1.94 -16.86
CA GLU A 151 -0.40 2.33 -16.79
C GLU A 151 0.48 1.50 -17.75
N GLU A 152 0.13 0.26 -18.02
CA GLU A 152 0.79 -0.52 -19.07
C GLU A 152 0.55 0.07 -20.47
N TYR A 153 -0.70 0.44 -20.78
CA TYR A 153 -1.02 1.09 -22.06
C TYR A 153 -0.29 2.42 -22.25
N LYS A 154 -0.20 3.26 -21.22
CA LYS A 154 0.55 4.53 -21.27
C LYS A 154 2.04 4.36 -21.62
N LYS A 155 2.64 3.21 -21.32
CA LYS A 155 4.05 2.92 -21.70
C LYS A 155 4.24 2.70 -23.19
N TYR A 156 3.21 2.22 -23.89
CA TYR A 156 3.29 1.86 -25.31
C TYR A 156 2.55 2.80 -26.23
N SER A 157 1.70 3.66 -25.70
CA SER A 157 0.83 4.56 -26.46
C SER A 157 0.76 5.93 -25.79
N ALA A 158 0.91 6.99 -26.58
CA ALA A 158 0.65 8.34 -26.11
C ALA A 158 -0.88 8.58 -26.08
N LEU A 159 -1.53 8.19 -24.98
CA LEU A 159 -2.95 8.40 -24.78
C LEU A 159 -3.22 9.89 -24.48
N SER A 160 -4.27 10.44 -25.09
CA SER A 160 -4.80 11.75 -24.72
C SER A 160 -5.50 11.71 -23.35
N GLU A 161 -5.70 12.88 -22.74
CA GLU A 161 -6.43 12.97 -21.46
C GLU A 161 -7.85 12.40 -21.57
N GLU A 162 -8.51 12.60 -22.72
CA GLU A 162 -9.85 12.06 -22.97
C GLU A 162 -9.84 10.53 -23.07
N GLU A 163 -8.85 9.93 -23.75
CA GLU A 163 -8.70 8.48 -23.82
C GLU A 163 -8.40 7.85 -22.45
N ILE A 164 -7.59 8.52 -21.63
CA ILE A 164 -7.31 8.11 -20.26
C ILE A 164 -8.59 8.16 -19.41
N ALA A 165 -9.36 9.25 -19.48
CA ALA A 165 -10.59 9.42 -18.71
C ALA A 165 -11.64 8.36 -19.08
N ASN A 166 -11.75 8.00 -20.35
CA ASN A 166 -12.72 7.03 -20.88
C ASN A 166 -12.17 5.59 -20.96
N PHE A 167 -10.97 5.31 -20.42
CA PHE A 167 -10.39 3.97 -20.50
C PHE A 167 -11.23 2.96 -19.71
N ALA A 168 -11.87 2.03 -20.39
CA ALA A 168 -12.85 1.09 -19.82
C ALA A 168 -12.26 0.15 -18.76
N TYR A 169 -10.96 -0.10 -18.80
CA TYR A 169 -10.27 -1.08 -17.95
C TYR A 169 -9.26 -0.41 -16.99
N LYS A 170 -9.51 0.84 -16.58
CA LYS A 170 -8.60 1.60 -15.72
C LYS A 170 -8.35 0.94 -14.35
N ASN A 171 -9.33 0.19 -13.84
CA ASN A 171 -9.27 -0.49 -12.55
C ASN A 171 -8.81 -1.96 -12.66
N VAL A 172 -8.33 -2.40 -13.84
CA VAL A 172 -7.83 -3.77 -13.99
C VAL A 172 -6.38 -3.82 -13.51
N ILE A 173 -6.16 -4.51 -12.39
CA ILE A 173 -4.85 -4.71 -11.79
C ILE A 173 -4.11 -5.80 -12.57
N THR A 174 -2.85 -5.52 -12.91
CA THR A 174 -1.99 -6.45 -13.68
C THR A 174 -1.03 -7.24 -12.80
N ARG A 175 -0.88 -6.82 -11.52
CA ARG A 175 0.01 -7.43 -10.55
C ARG A 175 -0.56 -7.34 -9.13
N SER A 176 -0.62 -8.48 -8.44
CA SER A 176 -1.07 -8.61 -7.05
C SER A 176 -0.41 -9.79 -6.36
N LEU A 177 -0.44 -9.83 -5.04
CA LEU A 177 0.01 -10.96 -4.24
C LEU A 177 -1.01 -12.11 -4.32
N GLY A 178 -0.52 -13.35 -4.27
CA GLY A 178 -1.35 -14.56 -4.24
C GLY A 178 -1.79 -15.09 -5.61
N MET A 179 -1.71 -14.30 -6.68
CA MET A 179 -2.18 -14.71 -8.01
C MET A 179 -1.18 -15.57 -8.79
N LYS A 180 0.10 -15.47 -8.47
CA LYS A 180 1.18 -16.25 -9.10
C LYS A 180 2.17 -16.69 -8.03
N VAL A 181 2.87 -17.80 -8.27
CA VAL A 181 3.89 -18.33 -7.33
C VAL A 181 5.01 -17.32 -7.04
N THR A 182 5.31 -16.44 -7.99
CA THR A 182 6.31 -15.37 -7.83
C THR A 182 5.71 -14.03 -8.18
N VAL A 183 6.18 -12.98 -7.51
CA VAL A 183 5.77 -11.60 -7.76
C VAL A 183 6.99 -10.70 -7.94
N LEU A 184 6.89 -9.75 -8.86
CA LEU A 184 7.86 -8.66 -9.01
C LEU A 184 7.42 -7.48 -8.13
N VAL A 185 8.30 -7.10 -7.21
CA VAL A 185 8.09 -5.99 -6.28
C VAL A 185 8.84 -4.77 -6.80
N ASP A 186 8.15 -3.66 -6.96
CA ASP A 186 8.78 -2.38 -7.30
C ASP A 186 9.22 -1.68 -6.01
N THR A 187 10.47 -1.17 -6.00
CA THR A 187 11.06 -0.52 -4.82
C THR A 187 11.75 0.79 -5.18
N GLN A 188 11.80 1.69 -4.22
CA GLN A 188 12.55 2.92 -4.31
C GLN A 188 12.96 3.41 -2.92
N THR A 189 14.07 4.13 -2.83
CA THR A 189 14.59 4.71 -1.59
C THR A 189 14.70 6.23 -1.72
N HIS A 190 14.29 6.94 -0.68
CA HIS A 190 14.35 8.39 -0.59
C HIS A 190 15.13 8.83 0.65
N PRO A 191 15.94 9.91 0.54
CA PRO A 191 16.53 10.53 1.72
C PRO A 191 15.41 11.15 2.58
N LYS A 192 15.48 10.93 3.89
CA LYS A 192 14.54 11.51 4.85
C LYS A 192 14.70 13.03 4.93
N LYS A 193 13.57 13.73 5.03
CA LYS A 193 13.54 15.16 5.31
C LYS A 193 12.49 15.47 6.38
N THR A 194 12.88 16.21 7.41
CA THR A 194 11.95 16.70 8.44
C THR A 194 10.82 17.50 7.80
N GLY A 195 9.60 17.22 8.21
CA GLY A 195 8.39 17.84 7.67
C GLY A 195 7.78 17.10 6.48
N ASP A 196 8.42 16.02 5.98
CA ASP A 196 7.76 15.15 5.01
C ASP A 196 6.62 14.39 5.68
N LEU A 197 5.51 14.31 4.97
CA LEU A 197 4.41 13.41 5.34
C LEU A 197 4.16 12.45 4.18
N TYR A 198 4.02 11.18 4.50
CA TYR A 198 3.68 10.13 3.55
C TYR A 198 2.26 9.64 3.83
N LEU A 199 1.51 9.43 2.76
CA LEU A 199 0.18 8.80 2.78
C LEU A 199 0.26 7.50 1.98
N LEU A 200 -0.11 6.39 2.62
CA LEU A 200 -0.42 5.13 1.95
C LEU A 200 -1.94 4.98 1.92
N CYS A 201 -2.48 4.56 0.78
CA CYS A 201 -3.93 4.36 0.64
C CYS A 201 -4.28 3.33 -0.43
N CYS A 202 -5.48 2.75 -0.31
CA CYS A 202 -6.12 1.94 -1.32
C CYS A 202 -6.88 2.79 -2.35
N ASP A 203 -7.45 2.14 -3.35
CA ASP A 203 -8.23 2.77 -4.44
C ASP A 203 -9.53 3.41 -3.96
N GLY A 204 -10.13 2.91 -2.87
CA GLY A 204 -11.31 3.51 -2.27
C GLY A 204 -11.11 4.94 -1.76
N LEU A 205 -9.86 5.37 -1.52
CA LEU A 205 -9.59 6.78 -1.23
C LEU A 205 -9.47 7.59 -2.52
N TYR A 206 -8.49 7.29 -3.36
CA TYR A 206 -8.17 8.11 -4.53
C TYR A 206 -9.21 7.97 -5.67
N GLY A 207 -9.97 6.88 -5.69
CA GLY A 207 -11.10 6.71 -6.60
C GLY A 207 -12.31 7.58 -6.27
N GLU A 208 -12.43 8.04 -5.02
CA GLU A 208 -13.46 9.01 -4.59
C GLU A 208 -12.91 10.44 -4.52
N LEU A 209 -11.65 10.61 -4.11
CA LEU A 209 -10.95 11.89 -4.08
C LEU A 209 -9.94 11.93 -5.25
N GLU A 210 -10.48 12.05 -6.48
CA GLU A 210 -9.68 11.94 -7.71
C GLU A 210 -8.63 13.05 -7.86
N ASP A 211 -8.92 14.25 -7.31
CA ASP A 211 -7.94 15.35 -7.28
C ASP A 211 -7.03 15.22 -6.06
N PRO A 212 -5.71 14.97 -6.24
CA PRO A 212 -4.77 14.91 -5.13
C PRO A 212 -4.70 16.20 -4.28
N GLN A 213 -5.13 17.35 -4.83
CA GLN A 213 -5.16 18.61 -4.08
C GLN A 213 -6.21 18.59 -2.96
N GLU A 214 -7.29 17.82 -3.11
CA GLU A 214 -8.28 17.65 -2.04
C GLU A 214 -7.71 16.83 -0.89
N ILE A 215 -6.93 15.79 -1.20
CA ILE A 215 -6.20 14.99 -0.20
C ILE A 215 -5.21 15.89 0.54
N LEU A 216 -4.41 16.67 -0.19
CA LEU A 216 -3.45 17.62 0.38
C LEU A 216 -4.13 18.63 1.29
N HIS A 217 -5.24 19.23 0.82
CA HIS A 217 -6.01 20.22 1.59
C HIS A 217 -6.51 19.61 2.90
N THR A 218 -7.11 18.42 2.84
CA THR A 218 -7.62 17.72 4.01
C THR A 218 -6.50 17.43 5.03
N ILE A 219 -5.37 16.92 4.58
CA ILE A 219 -4.24 16.63 5.47
C ILE A 219 -3.71 17.92 6.11
N ASN A 220 -3.59 19.00 5.36
CA ASN A 220 -3.09 20.27 5.88
C ASN A 220 -4.05 20.91 6.91
N GLU A 221 -5.36 20.78 6.71
CA GLU A 221 -6.40 21.27 7.63
C GLU A 221 -6.30 20.59 9.00
N PHE A 222 -6.01 19.28 9.02
CA PHE A 222 -5.93 18.46 10.25
C PHE A 222 -4.49 18.03 10.61
N ARG A 223 -3.46 18.70 10.07
CA ARG A 223 -2.07 18.25 10.22
C ARG A 223 -1.57 18.21 11.67
N SER A 224 -2.16 18.98 12.58
CA SER A 224 -1.85 18.95 14.01
C SER A 224 -2.27 17.62 14.67
N ASN A 225 -3.29 16.96 14.14
CA ASN A 225 -3.83 15.68 14.60
C ASN A 225 -4.01 14.72 13.42
N LEU A 226 -3.06 13.79 13.24
CA LEU A 226 -3.09 12.85 12.12
C LEU A 226 -4.25 11.85 12.20
N ASP A 227 -4.75 11.53 13.39
CA ASP A 227 -5.92 10.65 13.55
C ASP A 227 -7.19 11.32 13.01
N GLU A 228 -7.36 12.62 13.28
CA GLU A 228 -8.44 13.41 12.69
C GLU A 228 -8.27 13.53 11.17
N ALA A 229 -7.04 13.76 10.67
CA ALA A 229 -6.77 13.80 9.24
C ALA A 229 -7.14 12.49 8.53
N ALA A 230 -6.74 11.36 9.09
CA ALA A 230 -7.07 10.04 8.56
C ALA A 230 -8.59 9.79 8.55
N THR A 231 -9.27 10.11 9.65
CA THR A 231 -10.73 9.99 9.78
C THR A 231 -11.47 10.88 8.78
N GLU A 232 -11.03 12.14 8.61
CA GLU A 232 -11.68 13.07 7.69
C GLU A 232 -11.46 12.69 6.21
N LEU A 233 -10.30 12.15 5.85
CA LEU A 233 -10.07 11.60 4.51
C LEU A 233 -11.10 10.52 4.19
N ILE A 234 -11.29 9.56 5.08
CA ILE A 234 -12.31 8.51 4.94
C ILE A 234 -13.72 9.11 4.88
N ALA A 235 -14.04 10.06 5.75
CA ALA A 235 -15.34 10.70 5.77
C ALA A 235 -15.64 11.44 4.45
N ARG A 236 -14.65 12.11 3.85
CA ARG A 236 -14.79 12.78 2.55
C ARG A 236 -15.02 11.78 1.42
N ALA A 237 -14.23 10.69 1.37
CA ALA A 237 -14.44 9.62 0.40
C ALA A 237 -15.84 8.99 0.53
N ASN A 238 -16.27 8.71 1.75
CA ASN A 238 -17.62 8.21 2.03
C ASN A 238 -18.75 9.17 1.59
N ARG A 239 -18.55 10.49 1.74
CA ARG A 239 -19.52 11.50 1.27
C ARG A 239 -19.62 11.56 -0.25
N ARG A 240 -18.55 11.21 -0.98
CA ARG A 240 -18.51 11.15 -2.45
C ARG A 240 -19.08 9.86 -3.03
N GLY A 241 -19.29 8.86 -2.23
CA GLY A 241 -19.90 7.61 -2.68
C GLY A 241 -19.56 6.42 -1.82
N GLY A 242 -18.31 6.33 -1.35
CA GLY A 242 -17.82 5.21 -0.57
C GLY A 242 -18.04 3.89 -1.28
N ARG A 243 -17.69 3.83 -2.57
CA ARG A 243 -17.99 2.68 -3.44
C ARG A 243 -17.19 1.45 -3.09
N ASP A 244 -16.03 1.65 -2.43
CA ASP A 244 -15.17 0.56 -1.98
C ASP A 244 -14.78 0.70 -0.50
N ASN A 245 -14.02 -0.26 0.01
CA ASN A 245 -13.31 -0.16 1.27
C ASN A 245 -12.30 1.00 1.19
N ILE A 246 -12.12 1.75 2.26
CA ILE A 246 -11.29 2.95 2.27
C ILE A 246 -10.27 2.82 3.39
N THR A 247 -9.00 2.77 3.04
CA THR A 247 -7.91 2.61 4.01
C THR A 247 -6.82 3.64 3.78
N VAL A 248 -6.37 4.27 4.86
CA VAL A 248 -5.32 5.27 4.86
C VAL A 248 -4.34 5.06 6.00
N VAL A 249 -3.06 5.29 5.74
CA VAL A 249 -2.01 5.39 6.75
C VAL A 249 -1.20 6.65 6.47
N LEU A 250 -1.08 7.50 7.49
CA LEU A 250 -0.30 8.73 7.46
C LEU A 250 0.96 8.54 8.29
N VAL A 251 2.12 8.94 7.77
CA VAL A 251 3.41 8.88 8.47
C VAL A 251 4.16 10.18 8.25
N GLU A 252 4.42 10.93 9.32
CA GLU A 252 5.16 12.19 9.29
C GLU A 252 6.52 12.08 9.96
N LEU A 253 7.54 12.62 9.29
CA LEU A 253 8.91 12.73 9.77
C LEU A 253 9.09 14.08 10.48
N TYR A 254 9.35 14.14 11.80
CA TYR A 254 9.51 15.38 12.55
C TYR A 254 10.70 15.39 13.52
#